data_ab33424636e37af32d6e14b507c694e7
#
_entry.id   ab33424636e37af32d6e14b507c694e7
#
_cell.length_a   1.000
_cell.length_b   1.000
_cell.length_c   1.000
_cell.angle_alpha   90.00
_cell.angle_beta   90.00
_cell.angle_gamma   90.00
#
_symmetry.space_group_name_H-M   'P 1'
#
loop_
_entity.id
_entity.type
_entity.pdbx_description
1 polymer ?
#
loop_
_entity_poly.entity_id
_entity_poly.type
_entity_poly.pdbx_seq_one_letter_code
_entity_poly.pdbx_strand_id
1 'polypeptide(L)'
;FFAYRKYGMSLTGLTYRALPYGPVPERWDRIYGCFDEIALEPRIVGDKEGLLVVPVGKPDSALLSAEELEVITFICSRFMNCSAADISLISHKEDAWLDCHSDRRRIPYDYAFRLKAV
;
A
#
# COMPACT_ATOMS: atom_id res chain seq x y z
N PHE A 1 5.67 0.20 5.89
CA PHE A 1 5.62 0.15 7.37
C PHE A 1 6.10 -1.19 7.91
N PHE A 2 5.57 -2.34 7.46
CA PHE A 2 6.01 -3.64 7.95
C PHE A 2 7.51 -3.89 7.73
N ALA A 3 8.05 -3.58 6.55
CA ALA A 3 9.48 -3.63 6.28
C ALA A 3 10.29 -2.73 7.23
N TYR A 4 9.80 -1.54 7.51
CA TYR A 4 10.45 -0.60 8.42
C TYR A 4 10.52 -1.16 9.85
N ARG A 5 9.43 -1.77 10.33
CA ARG A 5 9.42 -2.44 11.64
C ARG A 5 10.42 -3.59 11.71
N LYS A 6 10.53 -4.37 10.63
CA LYS A 6 11.34 -5.60 10.62
C LYS A 6 12.81 -5.35 10.35
N TYR A 7 13.12 -4.43 9.44
CA TYR A 7 14.47 -4.24 8.91
C TYR A 7 15.00 -2.80 9.05
N GLY A 8 14.24 -1.89 9.64
CA GLY A 8 14.64 -0.48 9.81
C GLY A 8 14.64 0.33 8.52
N MET A 9 14.13 -0.23 7.42
CA MET A 9 14.08 0.46 6.12
C MET A 9 12.72 0.35 5.45
N SER A 10 12.34 1.41 4.74
CA SER A 10 11.11 1.43 3.96
C SER A 10 11.29 0.70 2.63
N LEU A 11 10.36 -0.17 2.27
CA LEU A 11 10.39 -0.89 1.00
C LEU A 11 10.31 0.06 -0.22
N THR A 12 9.51 1.12 -0.12
CA THR A 12 9.23 2.04 -1.24
C THR A 12 9.83 3.43 -1.08
N GLY A 13 10.22 3.81 0.14
CA GLY A 13 10.64 5.18 0.44
C GLY A 13 9.55 6.25 0.30
N LEU A 14 8.30 5.85 0.06
CA LEU A 14 7.21 6.78 -0.21
C LEU A 14 6.66 7.41 1.07
N THR A 15 6.20 8.64 0.96
CA THR A 15 5.44 9.34 2.01
C THR A 15 3.95 9.04 1.85
N TYR A 16 3.29 8.66 2.94
CA TYR A 16 1.87 8.33 2.96
C TYR A 16 1.06 9.37 3.73
N ARG A 17 -0.18 9.62 3.26
CA ARG A 17 -1.19 10.42 3.96
C ARG A 17 -2.35 9.57 4.40
N ALA A 18 -2.94 9.93 5.54
CA ALA A 18 -4.17 9.30 6.04
C ALA A 18 -5.39 9.88 5.32
N LEU A 19 -5.77 9.29 4.19
CA LEU A 19 -6.94 9.70 3.41
C LEU A 19 -8.20 8.93 3.85
N PRO A 20 -9.43 9.34 3.41
CA PRO A 20 -10.69 8.74 3.88
C PRO A 20 -10.80 7.22 3.75
N TYR A 21 -10.15 6.62 2.76
CA TYR A 21 -10.19 5.16 2.54
C TYR A 21 -8.94 4.42 3.02
N GLY A 22 -8.03 5.11 3.71
CA GLY A 22 -6.81 4.53 4.27
C GLY A 22 -5.55 5.31 3.93
N PRO A 23 -4.39 4.77 4.25
CA PRO A 23 -3.10 5.36 3.90
C PRO A 23 -2.85 5.30 2.39
N VAL A 24 -2.58 6.45 1.77
CA VAL A 24 -2.31 6.56 0.33
C VAL A 24 -0.98 7.27 0.11
N PRO A 25 -0.13 6.81 -0.81
CA PRO A 25 1.11 7.50 -1.15
C PRO A 25 0.83 8.90 -1.69
N GLU A 26 1.64 9.89 -1.30
CA GLU A 26 1.60 11.20 -1.95
C GLU A 26 1.90 11.04 -3.44
N ARG A 27 1.16 11.76 -4.29
CA ARG A 27 1.33 11.72 -5.74
C ARG A 27 1.15 10.32 -6.37
N TRP A 28 0.24 9.52 -5.80
CA TRP A 28 -0.11 8.20 -6.34
C TRP A 28 -0.48 8.24 -7.83
N ASP A 29 -1.11 9.32 -8.28
CA ASP A 29 -1.46 9.60 -9.67
C ASP A 29 -0.23 9.58 -10.62
N ARG A 30 0.91 10.09 -10.16
CA ARG A 30 2.17 10.06 -10.90
C ARG A 30 2.89 8.72 -10.77
N ILE A 31 2.82 8.10 -9.60
CA ILE A 31 3.50 6.83 -9.35
C ILE A 31 3.05 5.77 -10.36
N TYR A 32 1.74 5.59 -10.51
CA TYR A 32 1.22 4.60 -11.46
C TYR A 32 1.50 4.94 -12.92
N GLY A 33 1.66 6.21 -13.27
CA GLY A 33 2.00 6.63 -14.63
C GLY A 33 3.49 6.54 -14.99
N CYS A 34 4.35 6.17 -14.04
CA CYS A 34 5.80 6.10 -14.25
C CYS A 34 6.31 4.68 -14.57
N PHE A 35 5.45 3.66 -14.56
CA PHE A 35 5.85 2.27 -14.74
C PHE A 35 5.27 1.71 -16.05
N ASP A 36 6.13 1.27 -16.95
CA ASP A 36 5.74 0.60 -18.19
C ASP A 36 5.27 -0.86 -17.95
N GLU A 37 5.58 -1.40 -16.77
CA GLU A 37 5.24 -2.77 -16.37
C GLU A 37 3.81 -2.93 -15.86
N ILE A 38 3.07 -1.83 -15.74
CA ILE A 38 1.67 -1.84 -15.34
C ILE A 38 0.81 -1.05 -16.31
N ALA A 39 -0.43 -1.50 -16.50
CA ALA A 39 -1.48 -0.77 -17.19
C ALA A 39 -2.61 -0.43 -16.22
N LEU A 40 -3.28 0.69 -16.47
CA LEU A 40 -4.48 1.09 -15.74
C LEU A 40 -5.68 0.85 -16.65
N GLU A 41 -6.50 -0.13 -16.32
CA GLU A 41 -7.72 -0.45 -17.07
C GLU A 41 -8.95 0.11 -16.38
N PRO A 42 -9.80 0.89 -17.08
CA PRO A 42 -11.08 1.32 -16.54
C PRO A 42 -11.96 0.09 -16.23
N ARG A 43 -12.56 0.08 -15.04
CA ARG A 43 -13.47 -0.98 -14.62
C ARG A 43 -14.66 -0.41 -13.87
N ILE A 44 -15.84 -0.95 -14.17
CA ILE A 44 -17.06 -0.63 -13.43
C ILE A 44 -17.25 -1.69 -12.34
N VAL A 45 -17.36 -1.25 -11.08
CA VAL A 45 -17.66 -2.10 -9.93
C VAL A 45 -18.94 -1.59 -9.28
N GLY A 46 -20.03 -2.31 -9.50
CA GLY A 46 -21.37 -1.84 -9.14
C GLY A 46 -21.78 -0.65 -10.02
N ASP A 47 -21.99 0.51 -9.40
CA ASP A 47 -22.33 1.78 -10.06
C ASP A 47 -21.17 2.79 -10.12
N LYS A 48 -19.97 2.37 -9.73
CA LYS A 48 -18.78 3.23 -9.66
C LYS A 48 -17.74 2.86 -10.70
N GLU A 49 -17.18 3.88 -11.32
CA GLU A 49 -15.99 3.73 -12.15
C GLU A 49 -14.73 3.69 -11.28
N GLY A 50 -13.80 2.81 -11.61
CA GLY A 50 -12.51 2.68 -10.98
C GLY A 50 -11.43 2.30 -11.98
N LEU A 51 -10.19 2.25 -11.53
CA LEU A 51 -9.04 1.81 -12.32
C LEU A 51 -8.50 0.52 -11.71
N LEU A 52 -8.38 -0.51 -12.54
CA LEU A 52 -7.69 -1.75 -12.19
C LEU A 52 -6.23 -1.64 -12.61
N VAL A 53 -5.33 -1.90 -11.70
CA VAL A 53 -3.90 -2.03 -11.99
C VAL A 53 -3.66 -3.43 -12.54
N VAL A 54 -3.19 -3.52 -13.77
CA VAL A 54 -2.93 -4.78 -14.47
C VAL A 54 -1.44 -4.90 -14.78
N PRO A 55 -0.78 -6.03 -14.45
CA PRO A 55 0.61 -6.23 -14.82
C PRO A 55 0.76 -6.41 -16.35
N VAL A 56 1.78 -5.77 -16.92
CA VAL A 56 2.17 -5.89 -18.32
C VAL A 56 3.48 -6.67 -18.40
N GLY A 57 3.41 -7.97 -18.29
CA GLY A 57 4.60 -8.82 -18.33
C GLY A 57 4.89 -9.53 -17.01
N LYS A 58 6.07 -10.12 -16.92
CA LYS A 58 6.51 -10.84 -15.71
C LYS A 58 7.32 -9.92 -14.81
N PRO A 59 7.11 -9.95 -13.48
CA PRO A 59 7.92 -9.18 -12.56
C PRO A 59 9.36 -9.68 -12.56
N ASP A 60 10.31 -8.77 -12.52
CA ASP A 60 11.72 -9.09 -12.33
C ASP A 60 12.07 -9.06 -10.83
N SER A 61 12.04 -10.23 -10.21
CA SER A 61 12.40 -10.37 -8.79
C SER A 61 13.92 -10.28 -8.52
N ALA A 62 14.76 -10.31 -9.56
CA ALA A 62 16.21 -10.23 -9.40
C ALA A 62 16.68 -8.86 -8.89
N LEU A 63 15.83 -7.83 -9.01
CA LEU A 63 16.10 -6.48 -8.49
C LEU A 63 15.80 -6.33 -6.99
N LEU A 64 15.16 -7.32 -6.36
CA LEU A 64 14.78 -7.30 -4.97
C LEU A 64 15.77 -8.07 -4.10
N SER A 65 16.08 -7.56 -2.92
CA SER A 65 16.81 -8.32 -1.92
C SER A 65 15.95 -9.45 -1.35
N ALA A 66 16.57 -10.41 -0.65
CA ALA A 66 15.86 -11.51 0.01
C ALA A 66 14.87 -10.99 1.06
N GLU A 67 15.24 -9.94 1.80
CA GLU A 67 14.41 -9.29 2.81
C GLU A 67 13.20 -8.58 2.19
N GLU A 68 13.39 -7.87 1.07
CA GLU A 68 12.31 -7.21 0.34
C GLU A 68 11.33 -8.24 -0.22
N LEU A 69 11.84 -9.32 -0.80
CA LEU A 69 11.01 -10.39 -1.33
C LEU A 69 10.22 -11.12 -0.23
N GLU A 70 10.83 -11.33 0.93
CA GLU A 70 10.14 -11.90 2.10
C GLU A 70 8.98 -11.01 2.55
N VAL A 71 9.21 -9.70 2.67
CA VAL A 71 8.18 -8.72 3.05
C VAL A 71 7.03 -8.73 2.05
N ILE A 72 7.32 -8.64 0.75
CA ILE A 72 6.30 -8.64 -0.31
C ILE A 72 5.48 -9.92 -0.24
N THR A 73 6.15 -11.08 -0.18
CA THR A 73 5.49 -12.38 -0.11
C THR A 73 4.58 -12.50 1.10
N PHE A 74 5.05 -12.07 2.26
CA PHE A 74 4.27 -12.09 3.49
C PHE A 74 3.02 -11.21 3.39
N ILE A 75 3.18 -9.95 2.96
CA ILE A 75 2.07 -8.99 2.84
C ILE A 75 1.06 -9.45 1.79
N CYS A 76 1.52 -9.93 0.64
CA CYS A 76 0.64 -10.48 -0.39
C CYS A 76 -0.16 -11.67 0.14
N SER A 77 0.48 -12.65 0.77
CA SER A 77 -0.22 -13.82 1.32
C SER A 77 -1.22 -13.45 2.41
N ARG A 78 -0.92 -12.42 3.20
CA ARG A 78 -1.78 -11.95 4.31
C ARG A 78 -3.06 -11.28 3.81
N PHE A 79 -2.99 -10.55 2.69
CA PHE A 79 -4.08 -9.71 2.22
C PHE A 79 -4.66 -10.11 0.85
N MET A 80 -4.16 -11.17 0.21
CA MET A 80 -4.59 -11.57 -1.13
C MET A 80 -6.09 -11.87 -1.26
N ASN A 81 -6.75 -12.26 -0.17
CA ASN A 81 -8.18 -12.56 -0.16
C ASN A 81 -9.04 -11.41 0.40
N CYS A 82 -8.43 -10.25 0.69
CA CYS A 82 -9.15 -9.09 1.18
C CYS A 82 -9.64 -8.23 0.02
N SER A 83 -10.90 -7.81 0.09
CA SER A 83 -11.41 -6.78 -0.81
C SER A 83 -10.81 -5.40 -0.46
N ALA A 84 -10.98 -4.43 -1.35
CA ALA A 84 -10.58 -3.03 -1.07
C ALA A 84 -11.29 -2.47 0.18
N ALA A 85 -12.56 -2.86 0.40
CA ALA A 85 -13.31 -2.48 1.59
C ALA A 85 -12.71 -3.09 2.86
N ASP A 86 -12.31 -4.38 2.82
CA ASP A 86 -11.66 -5.04 3.95
C ASP A 86 -10.34 -4.37 4.30
N ILE A 87 -9.50 -4.08 3.30
CA ILE A 87 -8.23 -3.38 3.51
C ILE A 87 -8.46 -2.00 4.13
N SER A 88 -9.46 -1.27 3.65
CA SER A 88 -9.83 0.03 4.21
C SER A 88 -10.22 -0.11 5.70
N LEU A 89 -11.11 -1.06 6.03
CA LEU A 89 -11.54 -1.31 7.42
C LEU A 89 -10.37 -1.74 8.33
N ILE A 90 -9.45 -2.54 7.81
CA ILE A 90 -8.24 -2.95 8.54
C ILE A 90 -7.38 -1.73 8.82
N SER A 91 -7.12 -0.91 7.81
CA SER A 91 -6.27 0.28 7.95
C SER A 91 -6.86 1.32 8.90
N HIS A 92 -8.20 1.42 8.98
CA HIS A 92 -8.89 2.34 9.90
C HIS A 92 -8.78 1.94 11.38
N LYS A 93 -8.33 0.72 11.68
CA LYS A 93 -8.04 0.27 13.06
C LYS A 93 -6.60 0.54 13.47
N GLU A 94 -5.73 0.92 12.55
CA GLU A 94 -4.34 1.24 12.83
C GLU A 94 -4.20 2.62 13.49
N ASP A 95 -3.34 2.73 14.48
CA ASP A 95 -3.07 4.01 15.17
C ASP A 95 -2.59 5.08 14.18
N ALA A 96 -1.84 4.68 13.17
CA ALA A 96 -1.38 5.54 12.08
C ALA A 96 -2.53 6.29 11.40
N TRP A 97 -3.63 5.61 11.13
CA TRP A 97 -4.80 6.23 10.50
C TRP A 97 -5.62 7.01 11.53
N LEU A 98 -5.89 6.42 12.71
CA LEU A 98 -6.69 7.02 13.77
C LEU A 98 -6.14 8.38 14.19
N ASP A 99 -4.83 8.50 14.35
CA ASP A 99 -4.18 9.74 14.79
C ASP A 99 -3.99 10.78 13.68
N CYS A 100 -4.00 10.36 12.41
CA CYS A 100 -3.63 11.22 11.29
C CYS A 100 -4.79 11.58 10.35
N HIS A 101 -5.96 10.93 10.43
CA HIS A 101 -7.00 11.07 9.40
C HIS A 101 -7.80 12.38 9.49
N SER A 102 -7.95 12.97 10.68
CA SER A 102 -8.79 14.17 10.87
C SER A 102 -8.32 15.37 10.04
N ASP A 103 -7.01 15.53 9.92
CA ASP A 103 -6.36 16.60 9.16
C ASP A 103 -5.62 16.09 7.90
N ARG A 104 -5.80 14.81 7.56
CA ARG A 104 -5.20 14.13 6.40
C ARG A 104 -3.67 14.30 6.35
N ARG A 105 -3.05 14.32 7.51
CA ARG A 105 -1.60 14.56 7.59
C ARG A 105 -0.78 13.35 7.13
N ARG A 106 0.50 13.60 6.96
CA ARG A 106 1.49 12.56 6.70
C ARG A 106 1.59 11.61 7.87
N ILE A 107 1.75 10.33 7.56
CA ILE A 107 1.93 9.27 8.55
C ILE A 107 3.44 9.05 8.74
N PRO A 108 3.99 9.36 9.92
CA PRO A 108 5.38 9.04 10.25
C PRO A 108 5.65 7.53 10.21
N TYR A 109 6.82 7.13 9.77
CA TYR A 109 7.21 5.71 9.73
C TYR A 109 7.30 5.05 11.11
N ASP A 110 7.44 5.83 12.19
CA ASP A 110 7.44 5.33 13.57
C ASP A 110 6.17 4.59 13.96
N TYR A 111 5.04 4.84 13.28
CA TYR A 111 3.83 4.03 13.43
C TYR A 111 4.01 2.57 13.02
N ALA A 112 5.07 2.23 12.31
CA ALA A 112 5.42 0.85 11.99
C ALA A 112 5.53 -0.03 13.25
N PHE A 113 6.02 0.53 14.35
CA PHE A 113 6.17 -0.18 15.62
C PHE A 113 4.85 -0.39 16.38
N ARG A 114 3.76 0.18 15.90
CA ARG A 114 2.40 0.04 16.45
C ARG A 114 1.42 -0.69 15.51
N LEU A 115 1.94 -1.33 14.46
CA LEU A 115 1.09 -2.08 13.51
C LEU A 115 0.34 -3.20 14.24
N LYS A 116 -0.97 -3.30 13.97
CA LYS A 116 -1.90 -4.27 14.56
C LYS A 116 -2.27 -5.39 13.59
N ALA A 117 -2.33 -5.10 12.30
CA ALA A 117 -2.78 -6.05 11.29
C ALA A 117 -1.73 -7.09 10.88
N VAL A 118 -0.46 -6.79 11.14
CA VAL A 118 0.70 -7.63 10.78
C VAL A 118 1.75 -7.65 11.89
#